data_19062106ca3c68701a7b5b702118f043
#
_entry.id   19062106ca3c68701a7b5b702118f043
#
_cell.length_a   1.000
_cell.length_b   1.000
_cell.length_c   1.000
_cell.angle_alpha   90.00
_cell.angle_beta   90.00
_cell.angle_gamma   90.00
#
_symmetry.space_group_name_H-M   'P 1'
#
loop_
_entity.id
_entity.type
_entity.pdbx_description
1 polymer ?
#
loop_
_entity_poly.entity_id
_entity_poly.type
_entity_poly.pdbx_seq_one_letter_code
_entity_poly.pdbx_strand_id
1 'polypeptide(L)'
;MNGNLAVYGASGSMKTRSFCMNRILQSAARGESLIICDPKSELYEKSSEYMRVLGYTVRVFNLVSPENSDSWNCLKEIEGQELMAQLFVDVIIKNTNGTGKSDRFWDSGEMNLLKALVLYVDLTYPPEQRNIGEVYNLITQCSESQLDSLFDVLPLTHPAKAPYSLYQRASDSVRSGVISGLGSRLQVFQSELIKKIIAYDEISLELPGQQPCAYYLVTSDQDSTFDFLASLFLSFAFIKLVRYADANCPGGRLPVPVHVLGEELTACGTISELSRRISVIRSRNISMSCVFQNLAGLQNRYPQNQWQEILGNCDVQLFLGCTDQLIAEYVSQRTGIASVAVSSTSKVLSTLRVSDYTPQYRESSGVGKRPVLTPDEVLRLPVDEALVILRGHKVLKVHKMDYSLHPAYKHLRECKASAHIPEWRKALPETLETPSVETKASPKAPPKRRGRPAKSKTVVSADKESIITKPETEKEVSHGNEQ
;
A
#
# COMPACT_ATOMS: atom_id res chain seq x y z
N MET A 1 18.88 -1.98 -18.18
CA MET A 1 17.58 -1.98 -17.52
C MET A 1 17.70 -1.24 -16.20
N ASN A 2 16.62 -0.63 -15.71
CA ASN A 2 16.70 0.20 -14.49
C ASN A 2 16.49 -0.58 -13.17
N GLY A 3 16.28 -1.87 -13.20
CA GLY A 3 16.05 -2.69 -12.01
C GLY A 3 14.66 -2.55 -11.37
N ASN A 4 13.83 -1.61 -11.86
CA ASN A 4 12.46 -1.46 -11.39
C ASN A 4 11.54 -2.45 -12.10
N LEU A 5 10.63 -3.04 -11.34
CA LEU A 5 9.68 -4.03 -11.82
C LEU A 5 8.25 -3.63 -11.49
N ALA A 6 7.33 -3.87 -12.43
CA ALA A 6 5.90 -3.88 -12.19
C ALA A 6 5.39 -5.31 -12.25
N VAL A 7 4.71 -5.77 -11.21
CA VAL A 7 4.23 -7.14 -11.09
C VAL A 7 2.72 -7.15 -10.93
N TYR A 8 2.03 -7.76 -11.86
CA TYR A 8 0.58 -7.87 -11.89
C TYR A 8 0.15 -9.27 -11.47
N GLY A 9 -0.71 -9.37 -10.49
CA GLY A 9 -1.20 -10.67 -10.08
C GLY A 9 -2.45 -10.60 -9.20
N ALA A 10 -3.53 -11.23 -9.64
CA ALA A 10 -4.74 -11.39 -8.84
C ALA A 10 -4.48 -12.20 -7.56
N SER A 11 -5.46 -12.23 -6.65
CA SER A 11 -5.40 -13.15 -5.51
C SER A 11 -5.28 -14.59 -6.01
N GLY A 12 -4.42 -15.38 -5.37
CA GLY A 12 -4.15 -16.77 -5.79
C GLY A 12 -3.23 -16.94 -7.01
N SER A 13 -2.74 -15.87 -7.64
CA SER A 13 -1.84 -15.93 -8.79
C SER A 13 -0.39 -16.33 -8.45
N MET A 14 -0.12 -16.75 -7.22
CA MET A 14 1.21 -17.12 -6.70
C MET A 14 2.21 -15.96 -6.56
N LYS A 15 1.76 -14.69 -6.39
CA LYS A 15 2.65 -13.53 -6.23
C LYS A 15 3.74 -13.75 -5.18
N THR A 16 3.32 -14.07 -3.96
CA THR A 16 4.23 -14.30 -2.83
C THR A 16 5.19 -15.46 -3.13
N ARG A 17 4.66 -16.59 -3.63
CA ARG A 17 5.42 -17.82 -3.85
C ARG A 17 6.35 -17.77 -5.06
N SER A 18 5.89 -17.22 -6.20
CA SER A 18 6.66 -17.26 -7.45
C SER A 18 7.50 -16.00 -7.67
N PHE A 19 7.19 -14.87 -7.00
CA PHE A 19 7.92 -13.64 -7.19
C PHE A 19 8.54 -13.10 -5.89
N CYS A 20 7.72 -12.73 -4.87
CA CYS A 20 8.22 -12.00 -3.70
C CYS A 20 9.30 -12.79 -2.93
N MET A 21 9.03 -14.04 -2.59
CA MET A 21 10.00 -14.90 -1.90
C MET A 21 11.25 -15.14 -2.76
N ASN A 22 11.10 -15.45 -4.04
CA ASN A 22 12.25 -15.60 -4.94
C ASN A 22 13.08 -14.31 -5.04
N ARG A 23 12.42 -13.12 -5.05
CA ARG A 23 13.12 -11.84 -5.06
C ARG A 23 13.94 -11.62 -3.78
N ILE A 24 13.38 -11.94 -2.62
CA ILE A 24 14.08 -11.87 -1.33
C ILE A 24 15.31 -12.77 -1.34
N LEU A 25 15.15 -14.04 -1.73
CA LEU A 25 16.24 -15.01 -1.77
C LEU A 25 17.34 -14.61 -2.76
N GLN A 26 16.98 -14.06 -3.92
CA GLN A 26 17.93 -13.57 -4.92
C GLN A 26 18.65 -12.30 -4.45
N SER A 27 17.98 -11.39 -3.76
CA SER A 27 18.62 -10.21 -3.19
C SER A 27 19.58 -10.58 -2.08
N ALA A 28 19.20 -11.54 -1.22
CA ALA A 28 20.06 -12.09 -0.18
C ALA A 28 21.33 -12.72 -0.78
N ALA A 29 21.20 -13.49 -1.85
CA ALA A 29 22.35 -14.12 -2.55
C ALA A 29 23.31 -13.09 -3.17
N ARG A 30 22.82 -11.88 -3.46
CA ARG A 30 23.65 -10.77 -4.01
C ARG A 30 24.14 -9.78 -2.96
N GLY A 31 23.80 -9.97 -1.68
CA GLY A 31 24.13 -9.02 -0.62
C GLY A 31 23.40 -7.69 -0.73
N GLU A 32 22.25 -7.64 -1.39
CA GLU A 32 21.42 -6.43 -1.52
C GLU A 32 20.60 -6.23 -0.24
N SER A 33 20.47 -5.02 0.23
CA SER A 33 19.53 -4.65 1.28
C SER A 33 18.09 -4.65 0.77
N LEU A 34 17.15 -4.96 1.65
CA LEU A 34 15.74 -5.05 1.35
C LEU A 34 14.91 -4.13 2.27
N ILE A 35 13.96 -3.40 1.69
CA ILE A 35 12.87 -2.75 2.41
C ILE A 35 11.58 -3.35 1.86
N ILE A 36 10.85 -4.08 2.70
CA ILE A 36 9.76 -4.97 2.28
C ILE A 36 8.46 -4.48 2.90
N CYS A 37 7.48 -4.12 2.07
CA CYS A 37 6.10 -3.92 2.52
C CYS A 37 5.41 -5.28 2.54
N ASP A 38 4.96 -5.72 3.71
CA ASP A 38 4.43 -7.05 3.98
C ASP A 38 3.07 -6.96 4.72
N PRO A 39 1.95 -6.78 3.99
CA PRO A 39 0.64 -6.57 4.61
C PRO A 39 0.13 -7.73 5.47
N LYS A 40 0.72 -8.91 5.34
CA LYS A 40 0.28 -10.13 6.04
C LYS A 40 1.32 -10.73 6.98
N SER A 41 2.46 -10.07 7.15
CA SER A 41 3.66 -10.61 7.84
C SER A 41 4.21 -11.91 7.24
N GLU A 42 3.68 -12.38 6.10
CA GLU A 42 4.05 -13.67 5.51
C GLU A 42 5.51 -13.69 5.04
N LEU A 43 5.98 -12.57 4.47
CA LEU A 43 7.36 -12.45 4.01
C LEU A 43 8.32 -12.38 5.20
N TYR A 44 7.96 -11.63 6.25
CA TYR A 44 8.74 -11.60 7.49
C TYR A 44 8.84 -12.98 8.12
N GLU A 45 7.71 -13.66 8.31
CA GLU A 45 7.66 -14.96 8.98
C GLU A 45 8.51 -16.01 8.26
N LYS A 46 8.53 -15.97 6.92
CA LYS A 46 9.26 -16.97 6.11
C LYS A 46 10.73 -16.64 5.88
N SER A 47 11.15 -15.39 5.96
CA SER A 47 12.49 -15.00 5.54
C SER A 47 13.34 -14.31 6.59
N SER A 48 12.76 -13.75 7.66
CA SER A 48 13.51 -12.94 8.62
C SER A 48 14.62 -13.71 9.33
N GLU A 49 14.37 -14.96 9.70
CA GLU A 49 15.37 -15.79 10.37
C GLU A 49 16.54 -16.14 9.42
N TYR A 50 16.22 -16.46 8.17
CA TYR A 50 17.24 -16.70 7.15
C TYR A 50 18.11 -15.45 6.93
N MET A 51 17.53 -14.28 6.90
CA MET A 51 18.29 -13.02 6.79
C MET A 51 19.20 -12.79 7.99
N ARG A 52 18.74 -13.08 9.22
CA ARG A 52 19.59 -13.01 10.44
C ARG A 52 20.77 -13.96 10.37
N VAL A 53 20.55 -15.20 9.92
CA VAL A 53 21.62 -16.21 9.76
C VAL A 53 22.66 -15.76 8.73
N LEU A 54 22.26 -15.00 7.70
CA LEU A 54 23.18 -14.42 6.70
C LEU A 54 23.91 -13.16 7.22
N GLY A 55 23.66 -12.70 8.44
CA GLY A 55 24.29 -11.52 9.03
C GLY A 55 23.65 -10.20 8.64
N TYR A 56 22.42 -10.20 8.13
CA TYR A 56 21.67 -8.98 7.85
C TYR A 56 21.20 -8.33 9.16
N THR A 57 21.22 -7.01 9.21
CA THR A 57 20.46 -6.26 10.22
C THR A 57 18.98 -6.34 9.88
N VAL A 58 18.24 -7.14 10.67
CA VAL A 58 16.80 -7.31 10.48
C VAL A 58 16.04 -6.39 11.42
N ARG A 59 15.14 -5.58 10.86
CA ARG A 59 14.22 -4.70 11.62
C ARG A 59 12.79 -4.93 11.13
N VAL A 60 11.83 -4.79 12.03
CA VAL A 60 10.41 -4.88 11.71
C VAL A 60 9.64 -3.70 12.28
N PHE A 61 9.06 -2.90 11.40
CA PHE A 61 8.11 -1.86 11.79
C PHE A 61 6.70 -2.42 11.63
N ASN A 62 6.14 -2.92 12.76
CA ASN A 62 4.90 -3.68 12.77
C ASN A 62 3.74 -2.80 13.24
N LEU A 63 2.91 -2.37 12.30
CA LEU A 63 1.75 -1.52 12.57
C LEU A 63 0.47 -2.33 12.89
N VAL A 64 0.53 -3.66 12.76
CA VAL A 64 -0.57 -4.57 13.11
C VAL A 64 -0.48 -4.98 14.58
N SER A 65 0.74 -5.27 15.04
CA SER A 65 1.02 -5.65 16.44
C SER A 65 2.16 -4.76 16.97
N PRO A 66 1.85 -3.53 17.37
CA PRO A 66 2.87 -2.54 17.75
C PRO A 66 3.75 -2.99 18.94
N GLU A 67 3.26 -3.85 19.82
CA GLU A 67 4.02 -4.45 20.90
C GLU A 67 5.20 -5.31 20.43
N ASN A 68 5.16 -5.75 19.18
CA ASN A 68 6.18 -6.55 18.54
C ASN A 68 6.91 -5.76 17.41
N SER A 69 6.88 -4.43 17.47
CA SER A 69 7.50 -3.53 16.51
C SER A 69 8.80 -2.95 17.04
N ASP A 70 9.85 -2.95 16.22
CA ASP A 70 10.97 -2.03 16.43
C ASP A 70 10.45 -0.59 16.32
N SER A 71 11.09 0.32 17.06
CA SER A 71 10.70 1.72 17.14
C SER A 71 11.36 2.55 16.04
N TRP A 72 10.57 3.50 15.49
CA TRP A 72 11.06 4.49 14.53
C TRP A 72 10.48 5.87 14.87
N ASN A 73 11.35 6.78 15.28
CA ASN A 73 10.97 8.16 15.54
C ASN A 73 10.94 8.95 14.23
N CYS A 74 9.76 9.02 13.62
CA CYS A 74 9.57 9.69 12.34
C CYS A 74 9.88 11.20 12.39
N LEU A 75 9.74 11.86 13.54
CA LEU A 75 10.03 13.29 13.68
C LEU A 75 11.53 13.59 13.54
N LYS A 76 12.38 12.66 13.97
CA LYS A 76 13.85 12.78 13.88
C LYS A 76 14.35 12.94 12.44
N GLU A 77 13.56 12.44 11.46
CA GLU A 77 13.92 12.56 10.05
C GLU A 77 13.88 13.99 9.51
N ILE A 78 13.29 14.93 10.27
CA ILE A 78 13.15 16.34 9.88
C ILE A 78 14.47 17.12 10.07
N GLU A 79 15.24 16.84 11.12
CA GLU A 79 16.55 17.44 11.40
C GLU A 79 16.52 18.98 11.41
N GLY A 80 15.47 19.59 11.90
CA GLY A 80 15.29 21.04 11.93
C GLY A 80 15.08 21.71 10.56
N GLN A 81 14.96 20.92 9.48
CA GLN A 81 14.86 21.46 8.12
C GLN A 81 13.40 21.75 7.75
N GLU A 82 13.10 23.01 7.42
CA GLU A 82 11.75 23.45 7.03
C GLU A 82 11.17 22.67 5.83
N LEU A 83 12.03 22.31 4.87
CA LEU A 83 11.62 21.54 3.71
C LEU A 83 11.22 20.10 4.09
N MET A 84 11.94 19.50 5.03
CA MET A 84 11.60 18.16 5.54
C MET A 84 10.32 18.19 6.35
N ALA A 85 10.13 19.22 7.19
CA ALA A 85 8.87 19.42 7.90
C ALA A 85 7.69 19.59 6.93
N GLN A 86 7.87 20.32 5.82
CA GLN A 86 6.83 20.46 4.80
C GLN A 86 6.48 19.11 4.15
N LEU A 87 7.48 18.31 3.78
CA LEU A 87 7.27 16.98 3.20
C LEU A 87 6.59 16.02 4.20
N PHE A 88 6.99 16.10 5.47
CA PHE A 88 6.40 15.33 6.56
C PHE A 88 4.91 15.59 6.69
N VAL A 89 4.54 16.85 6.79
CA VAL A 89 3.16 17.30 6.91
C VAL A 89 2.33 16.96 5.66
N ASP A 90 2.91 17.16 4.47
CA ASP A 90 2.29 16.82 3.18
C ASP A 90 1.89 15.34 3.11
N VAL A 91 2.79 14.44 3.56
CA VAL A 91 2.51 12.99 3.58
C VAL A 91 1.36 12.68 4.54
N ILE A 92 1.36 13.27 5.73
CA ILE A 92 0.31 13.05 6.73
C ILE A 92 -1.05 13.52 6.18
N ILE A 93 -1.13 14.77 5.74
CA ILE A 93 -2.40 15.34 5.25
C ILE A 93 -2.93 14.55 4.05
N LYS A 94 -2.09 14.20 3.08
CA LYS A 94 -2.52 13.43 1.89
C LYS A 94 -3.03 12.03 2.22
N ASN A 95 -2.46 11.36 3.21
CA ASN A 95 -2.83 9.99 3.56
C ASN A 95 -3.92 9.89 4.64
N THR A 96 -4.27 11.00 5.29
CA THR A 96 -5.35 11.06 6.29
C THR A 96 -6.60 11.77 5.78
N ASN A 97 -6.60 12.24 4.54
CA ASN A 97 -7.81 12.74 3.89
C ASN A 97 -8.78 11.58 3.67
N GLY A 98 -10.01 11.70 4.19
CA GLY A 98 -11.08 10.75 3.90
C GLY A 98 -11.43 10.71 2.40
N THR A 99 -12.32 9.81 2.00
CA THR A 99 -12.77 9.62 0.60
C THR A 99 -13.56 10.80 0.03
N GLY A 100 -13.81 11.87 0.82
CA GLY A 100 -14.44 13.11 0.39
C GLY A 100 -13.50 14.00 -0.42
N LYS A 101 -14.08 14.94 -1.20
CA LYS A 101 -13.28 16.01 -1.81
C LYS A 101 -12.61 16.80 -0.70
N SER A 102 -11.28 16.80 -0.65
CA SER A 102 -10.50 17.61 0.27
C SER A 102 -10.80 19.08 -0.01
N ASP A 103 -11.21 19.81 1.02
CA ASP A 103 -11.34 21.25 0.93
C ASP A 103 -9.96 21.88 1.14
N ARG A 104 -9.38 22.41 0.07
CA ARG A 104 -8.04 23.00 0.06
C ARG A 104 -7.86 24.09 1.13
N PHE A 105 -8.93 24.74 1.52
CA PHE A 105 -8.88 25.78 2.55
C PHE A 105 -8.53 25.17 3.91
N TRP A 106 -9.26 24.13 4.33
CA TRP A 106 -9.02 23.45 5.59
C TRP A 106 -7.66 22.74 5.60
N ASP A 107 -7.33 22.03 4.52
CA ASP A 107 -6.02 21.35 4.38
C ASP A 107 -4.88 22.36 4.53
N SER A 108 -4.98 23.56 3.97
CA SER A 108 -3.93 24.60 4.11
C SER A 108 -3.79 25.10 5.55
N GLY A 109 -4.89 25.28 6.28
CA GLY A 109 -4.87 25.65 7.70
C GLY A 109 -4.22 24.58 8.57
N GLU A 110 -4.63 23.33 8.38
CA GLU A 110 -4.07 22.17 9.07
C GLU A 110 -2.59 21.95 8.77
N MET A 111 -2.17 22.11 7.50
CA MET A 111 -0.75 22.03 7.10
C MET A 111 0.10 23.09 7.79
N ASN A 112 -0.37 24.34 7.87
CA ASN A 112 0.38 25.41 8.51
C ASN A 112 0.53 25.17 10.01
N LEU A 113 -0.57 24.82 10.70
CA LEU A 113 -0.50 24.52 12.13
C LEU A 113 0.38 23.31 12.41
N LEU A 114 0.18 22.20 11.70
CA LEU A 114 0.97 20.98 11.90
C LEU A 114 2.46 21.24 11.62
N LYS A 115 2.79 21.98 10.56
CA LYS A 115 4.19 22.36 10.26
C LYS A 115 4.81 23.19 11.37
N ALA A 116 4.06 24.15 11.92
CA ALA A 116 4.53 24.97 13.03
C ALA A 116 4.79 24.12 14.28
N LEU A 117 3.86 23.25 14.66
CA LEU A 117 4.00 22.38 15.84
C LEU A 117 5.15 21.38 15.69
N VAL A 118 5.29 20.78 14.50
CA VAL A 118 6.37 19.84 14.18
C VAL A 118 7.74 20.51 14.33
N LEU A 119 7.93 21.68 13.72
CA LEU A 119 9.17 22.45 13.84
C LEU A 119 9.41 22.97 15.27
N TYR A 120 8.33 23.30 15.99
CA TYR A 120 8.45 23.72 17.38
C TYR A 120 8.97 22.57 18.25
N VAL A 121 8.38 21.39 18.19
CA VAL A 121 8.80 20.21 18.97
C VAL A 121 10.22 19.78 18.58
N ASP A 122 10.54 19.71 17.29
CA ASP A 122 11.85 19.27 16.80
C ASP A 122 12.99 20.20 17.23
N LEU A 123 12.77 21.51 17.31
CA LEU A 123 13.82 22.49 17.60
C LEU A 123 13.88 22.93 19.07
N THR A 124 12.77 22.83 19.82
CA THR A 124 12.71 23.38 21.20
C THR A 124 12.68 22.32 22.30
N TYR A 125 12.19 21.12 22.01
CA TYR A 125 12.09 20.06 23.01
C TYR A 125 13.42 19.35 23.23
N PRO A 126 13.65 18.76 24.41
CA PRO A 126 14.81 17.90 24.63
C PRO A 126 14.74 16.65 23.74
N PRO A 127 15.88 16.07 23.34
CA PRO A 127 15.92 14.98 22.36
C PRO A 127 14.99 13.79 22.65
N GLU A 128 14.79 13.46 23.91
CA GLU A 128 13.96 12.33 24.37
C GLU A 128 12.46 12.58 24.16
N GLN A 129 12.07 13.85 24.03
CA GLN A 129 10.67 14.27 23.84
C GLN A 129 10.39 14.73 22.40
N ARG A 130 11.38 14.69 21.50
CA ARG A 130 11.21 15.06 20.09
C ARG A 130 10.52 13.93 19.33
N ASN A 131 9.21 13.82 19.44
CA ASN A 131 8.40 12.82 18.74
C ASN A 131 7.02 13.38 18.37
N ILE A 132 6.35 12.73 17.43
CA ILE A 132 5.03 13.17 16.95
C ILE A 132 3.93 13.05 18.03
N GLY A 133 4.12 12.20 19.05
CA GLY A 133 3.23 12.11 20.19
C GLY A 133 3.16 13.42 20.98
N GLU A 134 4.29 14.13 21.12
CA GLU A 134 4.31 15.45 21.76
C GLU A 134 3.63 16.53 20.89
N VAL A 135 3.72 16.42 19.57
CA VAL A 135 2.93 17.27 18.67
C VAL A 135 1.44 17.05 18.89
N TYR A 136 1.02 15.80 19.03
CA TYR A 136 -0.38 15.46 19.34
C TYR A 136 -0.79 15.97 20.74
N ASN A 137 0.07 15.89 21.74
CA ASN A 137 -0.18 16.42 23.08
C ASN A 137 -0.41 17.94 23.05
N LEU A 138 0.37 18.70 22.27
CA LEU A 138 0.15 20.14 22.09
C LEU A 138 -1.23 20.43 21.49
N ILE A 139 -1.68 19.66 20.50
CA ILE A 139 -2.99 19.83 19.86
C ILE A 139 -4.14 19.55 20.84
N THR A 140 -3.99 18.57 21.73
CA THR A 140 -5.08 18.07 22.58
C THR A 140 -5.10 18.66 23.97
N GLN A 141 -3.97 19.10 24.49
CA GLN A 141 -3.84 19.57 25.89
C GLN A 141 -3.72 21.08 26.03
N CYS A 142 -3.28 21.79 24.96
CA CYS A 142 -3.14 23.24 25.00
C CYS A 142 -4.39 23.93 24.44
N SER A 143 -4.84 24.96 25.15
CA SER A 143 -5.83 25.91 24.59
C SER A 143 -5.18 26.77 23.49
N GLU A 144 -6.01 27.42 22.65
CA GLU A 144 -5.52 28.32 21.61
C GLU A 144 -4.64 29.43 22.19
N SER A 145 -5.03 30.03 23.33
CA SER A 145 -4.24 31.06 24.01
C SER A 145 -2.91 30.55 24.55
N GLN A 146 -2.86 29.31 25.00
CA GLN A 146 -1.59 28.69 25.41
C GLN A 146 -0.68 28.44 24.22
N LEU A 147 -1.21 27.96 23.10
CA LEU A 147 -0.43 27.82 21.86
C LEU A 147 0.09 29.19 21.39
N ASP A 148 -0.75 30.23 21.36
CA ASP A 148 -0.31 31.60 21.00
C ASP A 148 0.86 32.04 21.88
N SER A 149 0.76 31.84 23.20
CA SER A 149 1.82 32.22 24.14
C SER A 149 3.14 31.46 23.89
N LEU A 150 3.11 30.17 23.53
CA LEU A 150 4.28 29.37 23.19
C LEU A 150 5.00 29.94 21.95
N PHE A 151 4.23 30.32 20.92
CA PHE A 151 4.81 30.84 19.69
C PHE A 151 5.22 32.31 19.79
N ASP A 152 4.57 33.12 20.64
CA ASP A 152 4.90 34.54 20.79
C ASP A 152 6.29 34.77 21.41
N VAL A 153 6.72 33.87 22.27
CA VAL A 153 8.07 33.90 22.88
C VAL A 153 9.17 33.60 21.87
N LEU A 154 8.86 32.91 20.76
CA LEU A 154 9.86 32.54 19.77
C LEU A 154 10.38 33.77 19.01
N PRO A 155 11.70 33.81 18.70
CA PRO A 155 12.25 34.84 17.84
C PRO A 155 11.65 34.82 16.44
N LEU A 156 11.56 35.95 15.77
CA LEU A 156 11.03 36.06 14.40
C LEU A 156 11.77 35.19 13.37
N THR A 157 13.01 34.86 13.65
CA THR A 157 13.86 34.00 12.81
C THR A 157 13.59 32.50 13.01
N HIS A 158 12.77 32.13 14.01
CA HIS A 158 12.48 30.74 14.28
C HIS A 158 11.61 30.13 13.16
N PRO A 159 12.00 28.97 12.55
CA PRO A 159 11.27 28.40 11.41
C PRO A 159 9.79 28.11 11.65
N ALA A 160 9.41 27.81 12.90
CA ALA A 160 8.01 27.54 13.27
C ALA A 160 7.14 28.82 13.30
N LYS A 161 7.73 30.02 13.38
CA LYS A 161 6.98 31.28 13.54
C LYS A 161 6.14 31.64 12.30
N ALA A 162 6.73 31.49 11.11
CA ALA A 162 6.05 31.86 9.87
C ALA A 162 4.77 31.01 9.60
N PRO A 163 4.82 29.69 9.63
CA PRO A 163 3.62 28.87 9.44
C PRO A 163 2.59 29.07 10.56
N TYR A 164 3.03 29.29 11.81
CA TYR A 164 2.10 29.61 12.90
C TYR A 164 1.38 30.96 12.68
N SER A 165 2.10 31.98 12.25
CA SER A 165 1.51 33.29 11.96
C SER A 165 0.45 33.27 10.86
N LEU A 166 0.60 32.36 9.88
CA LEU A 166 -0.45 32.15 8.86
C LEU A 166 -1.70 31.52 9.48
N TYR A 167 -1.56 30.54 10.35
CA TYR A 167 -2.67 29.95 11.10
C TYR A 167 -3.33 30.98 12.03
N GLN A 168 -2.55 31.77 12.77
CA GLN A 168 -3.03 32.78 13.75
C GLN A 168 -3.89 33.89 13.12
N ARG A 169 -3.72 34.19 11.82
CA ARG A 169 -4.53 35.19 11.10
C ARG A 169 -5.95 34.72 10.77
N ALA A 170 -6.24 33.45 10.91
CA ALA A 170 -7.59 32.93 10.69
C ALA A 170 -8.54 33.38 11.83
N SER A 171 -9.84 33.40 11.55
CA SER A 171 -10.84 33.67 12.59
C SER A 171 -10.88 32.56 13.64
N ASP A 172 -11.33 32.85 14.84
CA ASP A 172 -11.36 31.87 15.95
C ASP A 172 -12.15 30.60 15.59
N SER A 173 -13.26 30.75 14.85
CA SER A 173 -14.01 29.58 14.38
C SER A 173 -13.25 28.70 13.41
N VAL A 174 -12.40 29.27 12.54
CA VAL A 174 -11.54 28.54 11.63
C VAL A 174 -10.38 27.89 12.38
N ARG A 175 -9.76 28.59 13.31
CA ARG A 175 -8.68 28.07 14.16
C ARG A 175 -9.13 26.85 14.96
N SER A 176 -10.28 26.94 15.62
CA SER A 176 -10.89 25.85 16.35
C SER A 176 -11.21 24.64 15.45
N GLY A 177 -11.71 24.90 14.22
CA GLY A 177 -11.95 23.85 13.22
C GLY A 177 -10.67 23.15 12.78
N VAL A 178 -9.58 23.90 12.55
CA VAL A 178 -8.26 23.37 12.18
C VAL A 178 -7.68 22.49 13.30
N ILE A 179 -7.75 22.93 14.56
CA ILE A 179 -7.30 22.12 15.71
C ILE A 179 -8.10 20.82 15.80
N SER A 180 -9.43 20.90 15.68
CA SER A 180 -10.31 19.73 15.73
C SER A 180 -10.02 18.75 14.58
N GLY A 181 -9.80 19.26 13.37
CA GLY A 181 -9.43 18.48 12.20
C GLY A 181 -8.11 17.73 12.39
N LEU A 182 -7.07 18.44 12.85
CA LEU A 182 -5.78 17.82 13.14
C LEU A 182 -5.86 16.80 14.28
N GLY A 183 -6.60 17.11 15.35
CA GLY A 183 -6.83 16.17 16.45
C GLY A 183 -7.46 14.86 15.96
N SER A 184 -8.42 14.96 15.05
CA SER A 184 -9.06 13.80 14.41
C SER A 184 -8.09 13.01 13.51
N ARG A 185 -7.28 13.68 12.68
CA ARG A 185 -6.29 13.04 11.81
C ARG A 185 -5.19 12.29 12.57
N LEU A 186 -4.79 12.83 13.70
CA LEU A 186 -3.70 12.31 14.52
C LEU A 186 -4.18 11.49 15.73
N GLN A 187 -5.49 11.16 15.81
CA GLN A 187 -6.07 10.43 16.95
C GLN A 187 -5.40 9.08 17.24
N VAL A 188 -4.76 8.47 16.25
CA VAL A 188 -4.00 7.22 16.41
C VAL A 188 -2.91 7.34 17.48
N PHE A 189 -2.37 8.53 17.71
CA PHE A 189 -1.37 8.81 18.74
C PHE A 189 -1.95 8.91 20.16
N GLN A 190 -3.24 8.66 20.36
CA GLN A 190 -3.81 8.42 21.69
C GLN A 190 -3.33 7.09 22.28
N SER A 191 -3.00 6.12 21.43
CA SER A 191 -2.55 4.80 21.87
C SER A 191 -1.15 4.87 22.49
N GLU A 192 -1.02 4.42 23.73
CA GLU A 192 0.26 4.35 24.44
C GLU A 192 1.27 3.40 23.75
N LEU A 193 0.78 2.35 23.07
CA LEU A 193 1.64 1.47 22.29
C LEU A 193 2.22 2.18 21.07
N ILE A 194 1.39 2.96 20.38
CA ILE A 194 1.85 3.75 19.23
C ILE A 194 2.85 4.81 19.66
N LYS A 195 2.59 5.50 20.79
CA LYS A 195 3.57 6.45 21.35
C LYS A 195 4.93 5.80 21.61
N LYS A 196 4.96 4.55 22.11
CA LYS A 196 6.21 3.83 22.36
C LYS A 196 7.00 3.53 21.09
N ILE A 197 6.35 3.03 20.03
CA ILE A 197 7.05 2.69 18.78
C ILE A 197 7.54 3.91 17.99
N ILE A 198 7.08 5.10 18.33
CA ILE A 198 7.52 6.36 17.71
C ILE A 198 8.42 7.22 18.63
N ALA A 199 8.58 6.83 19.91
CA ALA A 199 9.37 7.57 20.89
C ALA A 199 10.86 7.20 20.84
N TYR A 200 11.16 5.92 20.57
CA TYR A 200 12.52 5.43 20.43
C TYR A 200 12.95 5.41 18.97
N ASP A 201 14.23 5.14 18.71
CA ASP A 201 14.81 5.18 17.36
C ASP A 201 15.75 3.99 17.15
N GLU A 202 15.15 2.83 16.82
CA GLU A 202 15.87 1.58 16.55
C GLU A 202 16.09 1.34 15.06
N ILE A 203 15.39 2.09 14.19
CA ILE A 203 15.42 1.94 12.74
C ILE A 203 16.07 3.16 12.11
N SER A 204 17.26 3.00 11.54
CA SER A 204 17.92 4.03 10.74
C SER A 204 17.60 3.83 9.25
N LEU A 205 17.02 4.84 8.60
CA LEU A 205 16.63 4.74 7.18
C LEU A 205 17.81 4.80 6.21
N GLU A 206 18.99 5.24 6.65
CA GLU A 206 20.21 5.31 5.84
C GLU A 206 21.03 4.02 5.88
N LEU A 207 20.89 3.25 6.95
CA LEU A 207 21.68 2.03 7.19
C LEU A 207 21.59 0.99 6.07
N PRO A 208 20.42 0.77 5.40
CA PRO A 208 20.34 -0.18 4.28
C PRO A 208 21.27 0.16 3.10
N GLY A 209 21.65 1.42 2.93
CA GLY A 209 22.61 1.83 1.90
C GLY A 209 24.07 1.59 2.29
N GLN A 210 24.35 1.33 3.56
CA GLN A 210 25.71 1.21 4.13
C GLN A 210 26.13 -0.25 4.34
N GLN A 211 25.19 -1.06 4.84
CA GLN A 211 25.41 -2.49 5.13
C GLN A 211 24.17 -3.30 4.81
N PRO A 212 24.28 -4.63 4.65
CA PRO A 212 23.14 -5.48 4.35
C PRO A 212 22.06 -5.42 5.45
N CYS A 213 20.87 -4.97 5.08
CA CYS A 213 19.71 -4.84 5.96
C CYS A 213 18.48 -5.50 5.34
N ALA A 214 17.60 -6.01 6.18
CA ALA A 214 16.28 -6.49 5.79
C ALA A 214 15.23 -5.82 6.70
N TYR A 215 14.57 -4.78 6.19
CA TYR A 215 13.54 -4.04 6.90
C TYR A 215 12.17 -4.51 6.43
N TYR A 216 11.33 -4.89 7.36
CA TYR A 216 9.96 -5.34 7.11
C TYR A 216 8.99 -4.29 7.67
N LEU A 217 8.18 -3.75 6.79
CA LEU A 217 7.09 -2.85 7.11
C LEU A 217 5.79 -3.64 7.05
N VAL A 218 5.29 -4.04 8.23
CA VAL A 218 4.06 -4.83 8.35
C VAL A 218 2.88 -3.88 8.52
N THR A 219 1.98 -3.90 7.54
CA THR A 219 0.75 -3.09 7.52
C THR A 219 -0.48 -3.98 7.56
N SER A 220 -1.67 -3.41 7.75
CA SER A 220 -2.92 -4.16 7.65
C SER A 220 -3.44 -4.14 6.21
N ASP A 221 -3.96 -5.26 5.72
CA ASP A 221 -4.73 -5.33 4.47
C ASP A 221 -6.23 -5.03 4.67
N GLN A 222 -6.68 -4.87 5.92
CA GLN A 222 -8.08 -4.65 6.29
C GLN A 222 -8.35 -3.25 6.80
N ASP A 223 -7.34 -2.57 7.36
CA ASP A 223 -7.48 -1.29 8.03
C ASP A 223 -6.41 -0.31 7.55
N SER A 224 -6.87 0.84 7.06
CA SER A 224 -6.00 1.90 6.53
C SER A 224 -5.55 2.94 7.58
N THR A 225 -5.88 2.73 8.86
CA THR A 225 -5.59 3.68 9.95
C THR A 225 -4.11 4.07 10.01
N PHE A 226 -3.21 3.14 9.71
CA PHE A 226 -1.77 3.34 9.76
C PHE A 226 -1.11 3.56 8.38
N ASP A 227 -1.89 3.65 7.31
CA ASP A 227 -1.35 3.85 5.94
C ASP A 227 -0.43 5.07 5.86
N PHE A 228 -0.74 6.14 6.62
CA PHE A 228 0.07 7.34 6.62
C PHE A 228 1.47 7.13 7.24
N LEU A 229 1.60 6.29 8.28
CA LEU A 229 2.90 5.94 8.86
C LEU A 229 3.73 5.09 7.91
N ALA A 230 3.09 4.13 7.24
CA ALA A 230 3.75 3.31 6.22
C ALA A 230 4.23 4.17 5.04
N SER A 231 3.38 5.06 4.56
CA SER A 231 3.72 6.02 3.51
C SER A 231 4.85 6.96 3.92
N LEU A 232 4.82 7.43 5.17
CA LEU A 232 5.84 8.30 5.75
C LEU A 232 7.20 7.57 5.79
N PHE A 233 7.21 6.33 6.32
CA PHE A 233 8.40 5.48 6.37
C PHE A 233 9.04 5.31 4.99
N LEU A 234 8.28 4.89 4.00
CA LEU A 234 8.77 4.69 2.64
C LEU A 234 9.22 5.99 1.98
N SER A 235 8.45 7.08 2.17
CA SER A 235 8.80 8.38 1.61
C SER A 235 10.13 8.89 2.15
N PHE A 236 10.34 8.77 3.46
CA PHE A 236 11.61 9.18 4.08
C PHE A 236 12.74 8.20 3.79
N ALA A 237 12.48 6.90 3.68
CA ALA A 237 13.49 5.93 3.26
C ALA A 237 14.10 6.31 1.89
N PHE A 238 13.27 6.64 0.90
CA PHE A 238 13.77 7.12 -0.40
C PHE A 238 14.55 8.42 -0.28
N ILE A 239 14.06 9.39 0.51
CA ILE A 239 14.74 10.68 0.67
C ILE A 239 16.12 10.49 1.33
N LYS A 240 16.15 9.76 2.43
CA LYS A 240 17.37 9.56 3.22
C LYS A 240 18.42 8.77 2.46
N LEU A 241 18.02 7.68 1.79
CA LEU A 241 18.94 6.90 0.96
C LEU A 241 19.51 7.70 -0.21
N VAL A 242 18.68 8.50 -0.91
CA VAL A 242 19.15 9.34 -2.01
C VAL A 242 20.10 10.44 -1.47
N ARG A 243 19.74 11.14 -0.39
CA ARG A 243 20.59 12.16 0.22
C ARG A 243 21.92 11.60 0.73
N TYR A 244 21.86 10.43 1.39
CA TYR A 244 23.06 9.76 1.85
C TYR A 244 23.98 9.40 0.67
N ALA A 245 23.42 8.85 -0.42
CA ALA A 245 24.17 8.55 -1.63
C ALA A 245 24.83 9.79 -2.21
N ASP A 246 24.07 10.88 -2.37
CA ASP A 246 24.55 12.12 -2.99
C ASP A 246 25.60 12.85 -2.12
N ALA A 247 25.49 12.78 -0.79
CA ALA A 247 26.39 13.50 0.12
C ALA A 247 27.63 12.69 0.53
N ASN A 248 27.49 11.36 0.69
CA ASN A 248 28.51 10.55 1.38
C ASN A 248 29.16 9.47 0.51
N CYS A 249 28.59 9.19 -0.70
CA CYS A 249 29.07 8.06 -1.50
C CYS A 249 29.79 8.52 -2.78
N PRO A 250 30.91 7.88 -3.14
CA PRO A 250 31.61 8.16 -4.40
C PRO A 250 30.66 8.00 -5.61
N GLY A 251 30.59 9.04 -6.45
CA GLY A 251 29.72 9.05 -7.63
C GLY A 251 28.23 9.06 -7.31
N GLY A 252 27.84 9.41 -6.08
CA GLY A 252 26.42 9.48 -5.67
C GLY A 252 25.75 8.09 -5.63
N ARG A 253 26.49 7.01 -5.40
CA ARG A 253 25.98 5.65 -5.49
C ARG A 253 26.21 4.88 -4.19
N LEU A 254 25.12 4.32 -3.64
CA LEU A 254 25.17 3.50 -2.42
C LEU A 254 26.13 2.32 -2.58
N PRO A 255 26.98 2.03 -1.57
CA PRO A 255 27.86 0.88 -1.57
C PRO A 255 27.10 -0.45 -1.54
N VAL A 256 25.98 -0.51 -0.80
CA VAL A 256 25.08 -1.66 -0.79
C VAL A 256 23.85 -1.32 -1.62
N PRO A 257 23.51 -2.13 -2.65
CA PRO A 257 22.30 -1.93 -3.42
C PRO A 257 21.08 -2.09 -2.52
N VAL A 258 20.07 -1.22 -2.67
CA VAL A 258 18.82 -1.30 -1.89
C VAL A 258 17.66 -1.64 -2.81
N HIS A 259 16.93 -2.70 -2.49
CA HIS A 259 15.73 -3.06 -3.22
C HIS A 259 14.47 -2.88 -2.35
N VAL A 260 13.54 -2.05 -2.81
CA VAL A 260 12.24 -1.84 -2.17
C VAL A 260 11.23 -2.81 -2.80
N LEU A 261 10.68 -3.72 -2.00
CA LEU A 261 9.69 -4.70 -2.43
C LEU A 261 8.32 -4.34 -1.83
N GLY A 262 7.44 -3.77 -2.64
CA GLY A 262 6.05 -3.51 -2.25
C GLY A 262 5.17 -4.69 -2.66
N GLU A 263 4.92 -5.67 -1.76
CA GLU A 263 4.10 -6.85 -2.07
C GLU A 263 2.65 -6.49 -2.42
N GLU A 264 2.12 -5.47 -1.78
CA GLU A 264 0.85 -4.83 -2.12
C GLU A 264 1.06 -3.31 -2.01
N LEU A 265 1.52 -2.70 -3.09
CA LEU A 265 1.88 -1.26 -3.06
C LEU A 265 0.72 -0.37 -2.62
N THR A 266 -0.51 -0.77 -2.93
CA THR A 266 -1.73 -0.03 -2.58
C THR A 266 -2.08 -0.08 -1.10
N ALA A 267 -1.55 -1.04 -0.34
CA ALA A 267 -1.73 -1.16 1.11
C ALA A 267 -0.71 -0.33 1.93
N CYS A 268 0.27 0.31 1.30
CA CYS A 268 1.29 1.10 1.99
C CYS A 268 0.99 2.61 1.98
N GLY A 269 -0.26 3.02 1.76
CA GLY A 269 -0.62 4.43 1.57
C GLY A 269 -0.09 5.01 0.25
N THR A 270 -0.16 6.32 0.11
CA THR A 270 0.36 7.04 -1.06
C THR A 270 1.78 7.52 -0.79
N ILE A 271 2.77 6.86 -1.39
CA ILE A 271 4.17 7.31 -1.28
C ILE A 271 4.33 8.64 -2.00
N SER A 272 4.79 9.66 -1.28
CA SER A 272 4.91 11.00 -1.84
C SER A 272 5.87 11.03 -3.02
N GLU A 273 5.44 11.67 -4.14
CA GLU A 273 6.26 11.87 -5.35
C GLU A 273 6.84 10.57 -5.95
N LEU A 274 6.16 9.42 -5.78
CA LEU A 274 6.69 8.12 -6.23
C LEU A 274 7.01 8.09 -7.71
N SER A 275 6.16 8.68 -8.56
CA SER A 275 6.38 8.72 -10.01
C SER A 275 7.70 9.40 -10.37
N ARG A 276 8.02 10.49 -9.66
CA ARG A 276 9.27 11.23 -9.82
C ARG A 276 10.46 10.48 -9.21
N ARG A 277 10.29 9.91 -7.99
CA ARG A 277 11.38 9.20 -7.29
C ARG A 277 11.85 7.98 -8.06
N ILE A 278 10.93 7.15 -8.56
CA ILE A 278 11.25 5.91 -9.28
C ILE A 278 12.09 6.16 -10.55
N SER A 279 12.02 7.37 -11.12
CA SER A 279 12.82 7.72 -12.30
C SER A 279 14.29 8.00 -11.98
N VAL A 280 14.60 8.43 -10.75
CA VAL A 280 15.95 8.90 -10.37
C VAL A 280 16.72 7.94 -9.45
N ILE A 281 16.05 7.01 -8.78
CA ILE A 281 16.68 6.12 -7.77
C ILE A 281 17.73 5.16 -8.35
N ARG A 282 17.59 4.80 -9.64
CA ARG A 282 18.52 3.89 -10.31
C ARG A 282 20.00 4.31 -10.20
N SER A 283 20.28 5.60 -10.42
CA SER A 283 21.64 6.12 -10.38
C SER A 283 22.26 5.98 -8.98
N ARG A 284 21.47 5.94 -7.92
CA ARG A 284 21.86 5.79 -6.52
C ARG A 284 21.96 4.33 -6.07
N ASN A 285 21.85 3.37 -6.99
CA ASN A 285 21.85 1.93 -6.69
C ASN A 285 20.63 1.47 -5.89
N ILE A 286 19.49 2.14 -6.10
CA ILE A 286 18.20 1.79 -5.51
C ILE A 286 17.28 1.30 -6.62
N SER A 287 16.48 0.28 -6.34
CA SER A 287 15.48 -0.26 -7.25
C SER A 287 14.20 -0.62 -6.50
N MET A 288 13.09 -0.76 -7.24
CA MET A 288 11.78 -1.05 -6.65
C MET A 288 11.02 -2.10 -7.44
N SER A 289 10.37 -3.02 -6.74
CA SER A 289 9.33 -3.89 -7.27
C SER A 289 7.96 -3.43 -6.79
N CYS A 290 7.13 -2.97 -7.71
CA CYS A 290 5.75 -2.58 -7.47
C CYS A 290 4.85 -3.77 -7.78
N VAL A 291 4.34 -4.43 -6.75
CA VAL A 291 3.40 -5.56 -6.90
C VAL A 291 1.99 -5.07 -6.58
N PHE A 292 1.01 -5.40 -7.40
CA PHE A 292 -0.38 -5.00 -7.22
C PHE A 292 -1.36 -6.02 -7.81
N GLN A 293 -2.56 -6.05 -7.24
CA GLN A 293 -3.61 -7.00 -7.62
C GLN A 293 -4.46 -6.49 -8.78
N ASN A 294 -4.76 -5.18 -8.79
CA ASN A 294 -5.59 -4.54 -9.79
C ASN A 294 -5.05 -3.16 -10.18
N LEU A 295 -5.35 -2.75 -11.39
CA LEU A 295 -4.89 -1.47 -11.91
C LEU A 295 -5.71 -0.29 -11.37
N ALA A 296 -6.99 -0.52 -11.05
CA ALA A 296 -7.86 0.51 -10.51
C ALA A 296 -7.36 1.04 -9.14
N GLY A 297 -6.87 0.16 -8.27
CA GLY A 297 -6.27 0.57 -7.00
C GLY A 297 -5.05 1.46 -7.19
N LEU A 298 -4.20 1.14 -8.17
CA LEU A 298 -3.05 1.97 -8.50
C LEU A 298 -3.47 3.33 -9.07
N GLN A 299 -4.48 3.36 -9.96
CA GLN A 299 -5.04 4.61 -10.52
C GLN A 299 -5.64 5.51 -9.45
N ASN A 300 -6.34 4.93 -8.47
CA ASN A 300 -6.93 5.67 -7.37
C ASN A 300 -5.87 6.27 -6.43
N ARG A 301 -4.80 5.53 -6.13
CA ARG A 301 -3.70 6.01 -5.27
C ARG A 301 -2.80 7.04 -5.97
N TYR A 302 -2.61 6.90 -7.29
CA TYR A 302 -1.74 7.76 -8.10
C TYR A 302 -2.51 8.32 -9.30
N PRO A 303 -3.44 9.29 -9.07
CA PRO A 303 -4.30 9.86 -10.11
C PRO A 303 -3.52 10.71 -11.11
N GLN A 304 -4.21 11.29 -12.09
CA GLN A 304 -3.64 12.23 -13.07
C GLN A 304 -2.44 11.67 -13.86
N ASN A 305 -2.53 10.41 -14.30
CA ASN A 305 -1.50 9.71 -15.07
C ASN A 305 -0.20 9.37 -14.30
N GLN A 306 -0.08 9.70 -13.01
CA GLN A 306 1.08 9.32 -12.20
C GLN A 306 1.31 7.80 -12.19
N TRP A 307 0.24 7.01 -12.18
CA TRP A 307 0.33 5.55 -12.29
C TRP A 307 1.00 5.10 -13.59
N GLN A 308 0.75 5.80 -14.72
CA GLN A 308 1.40 5.50 -15.99
C GLN A 308 2.89 5.84 -15.97
N GLU A 309 3.27 6.93 -15.31
CA GLU A 309 4.67 7.29 -15.11
C GLU A 309 5.40 6.24 -14.26
N ILE A 310 4.76 5.73 -13.19
CA ILE A 310 5.32 4.66 -12.36
C ILE A 310 5.56 3.42 -13.22
N LEU A 311 4.55 2.96 -13.97
CA LEU A 311 4.68 1.78 -14.83
C LEU A 311 5.67 2.00 -15.98
N GLY A 312 5.73 3.22 -16.53
CA GLY A 312 6.68 3.60 -17.60
C GLY A 312 8.13 3.57 -17.13
N ASN A 313 8.37 3.75 -15.81
CA ASN A 313 9.69 3.65 -15.20
C ASN A 313 10.07 2.21 -14.75
N CYS A 314 9.23 1.21 -15.06
CA CYS A 314 9.53 -0.19 -14.84
C CYS A 314 9.95 -0.85 -16.17
N ASP A 315 11.26 -1.08 -16.34
CA ASP A 315 11.79 -1.73 -17.56
C ASP A 315 11.34 -3.18 -17.71
N VAL A 316 10.96 -3.80 -16.60
CA VAL A 316 10.44 -5.18 -16.53
C VAL A 316 9.02 -5.15 -16.01
N GLN A 317 8.11 -5.76 -16.75
CA GLN A 317 6.73 -5.98 -16.31
C GLN A 317 6.45 -7.48 -16.32
N LEU A 318 6.07 -7.99 -15.15
CA LEU A 318 5.77 -9.40 -14.93
C LEU A 318 4.28 -9.57 -14.69
N PHE A 319 3.62 -10.33 -15.55
CA PHE A 319 2.21 -10.63 -15.43
C PHE A 319 2.01 -12.07 -14.98
N LEU A 320 1.43 -12.25 -13.79
CA LEU A 320 1.20 -13.55 -13.14
C LEU A 320 -0.24 -14.05 -13.26
N GLY A 321 -1.11 -13.28 -13.91
CA GLY A 321 -2.53 -13.56 -14.07
C GLY A 321 -3.41 -12.47 -13.48
N CYS A 322 -4.58 -12.27 -14.06
CA CYS A 322 -5.57 -11.30 -13.59
C CYS A 322 -6.99 -11.87 -13.72
N THR A 323 -7.93 -11.22 -13.01
CA THR A 323 -9.37 -11.40 -13.16
C THR A 323 -10.02 -10.10 -13.65
N ASP A 324 -9.23 -9.06 -13.83
CA ASP A 324 -9.64 -7.69 -14.16
C ASP A 324 -9.45 -7.43 -15.66
N GLN A 325 -10.53 -6.97 -16.32
CA GLN A 325 -10.54 -6.62 -17.75
C GLN A 325 -9.53 -5.50 -18.08
N LEU A 326 -9.38 -4.50 -17.22
CA LEU A 326 -8.43 -3.39 -17.42
C LEU A 326 -6.98 -3.87 -17.53
N ILE A 327 -6.57 -4.78 -16.66
CA ILE A 327 -5.23 -5.39 -16.74
C ILE A 327 -5.10 -6.24 -18.00
N ALA A 328 -6.13 -7.03 -18.33
CA ALA A 328 -6.10 -7.87 -19.52
C ALA A 328 -5.93 -7.06 -20.82
N GLU A 329 -6.66 -5.96 -20.96
CA GLU A 329 -6.53 -5.03 -22.07
C GLU A 329 -5.16 -4.35 -22.10
N TYR A 330 -4.69 -3.86 -20.96
CA TYR A 330 -3.37 -3.25 -20.85
C TYR A 330 -2.26 -4.22 -21.25
N VAL A 331 -2.28 -5.45 -20.76
CA VAL A 331 -1.27 -6.47 -21.10
C VAL A 331 -1.39 -6.87 -22.59
N SER A 332 -2.59 -7.08 -23.10
CA SER A 332 -2.84 -7.37 -24.52
C SER A 332 -2.20 -6.31 -25.42
N GLN A 333 -2.43 -5.02 -25.13
CA GLN A 333 -1.83 -3.91 -25.89
C GLN A 333 -0.29 -3.94 -25.83
N ARG A 334 0.28 -4.29 -24.67
CA ARG A 334 1.74 -4.36 -24.47
C ARG A 334 2.40 -5.55 -25.18
N THR A 335 1.65 -6.62 -25.47
CA THR A 335 2.17 -7.77 -26.21
C THR A 335 2.37 -7.47 -27.70
N GLY A 336 1.69 -6.44 -28.22
CA GLY A 336 1.79 -5.99 -29.60
C GLY A 336 0.83 -6.70 -30.56
N ILE A 337 1.04 -6.46 -31.86
CA ILE A 337 0.18 -6.96 -32.93
C ILE A 337 0.96 -7.90 -33.85
N ALA A 338 0.36 -9.03 -34.21
CA ALA A 338 0.86 -9.96 -35.22
C ALA A 338 0.01 -9.89 -36.49
N SER A 339 0.64 -10.11 -37.63
CA SER A 339 -0.05 -10.34 -38.91
C SER A 339 -0.44 -11.79 -39.03
N VAL A 340 -1.71 -12.07 -39.30
CA VAL A 340 -2.26 -13.42 -39.49
C VAL A 340 -2.85 -13.55 -40.89
N ALA A 341 -2.64 -14.70 -41.52
CA ALA A 341 -3.32 -15.02 -42.76
C ALA A 341 -4.82 -15.29 -42.48
N VAL A 342 -5.67 -14.61 -43.21
CA VAL A 342 -7.12 -14.80 -43.13
C VAL A 342 -7.60 -15.33 -44.48
N SER A 343 -8.25 -16.48 -44.49
CA SER A 343 -8.96 -17.01 -45.64
C SER A 343 -10.45 -17.00 -45.38
N SER A 344 -11.19 -16.51 -46.36
CA SER A 344 -12.66 -16.50 -46.33
C SER A 344 -13.16 -17.27 -47.58
N THR A 345 -13.94 -18.33 -47.29
CA THR A 345 -14.61 -19.10 -48.37
C THR A 345 -16.07 -18.72 -48.38
N SER A 346 -16.52 -18.14 -49.47
CA SER A 346 -17.94 -17.82 -49.70
C SER A 346 -18.54 -18.83 -50.69
N LYS A 347 -19.67 -19.46 -50.29
CA LYS A 347 -20.44 -20.36 -51.15
C LYS A 347 -21.71 -19.64 -51.60
N VAL A 348 -21.83 -19.40 -52.91
CA VAL A 348 -23.05 -18.84 -53.47
C VAL A 348 -23.98 -19.99 -53.90
N LEU A 349 -25.14 -20.09 -53.24
CA LEU A 349 -26.20 -21.02 -53.62
C LEU A 349 -27.23 -20.25 -54.43
N SER A 350 -27.30 -20.52 -55.73
CA SER A 350 -28.38 -20.00 -56.57
C SER A 350 -29.64 -20.87 -56.47
N THR A 351 -30.71 -20.32 -55.93
CA THR A 351 -31.98 -21.01 -55.69
C THR A 351 -32.96 -20.84 -56.85
N LEU A 352 -32.61 -20.14 -57.92
CA LEU A 352 -33.54 -19.73 -59.00
C LEU A 352 -33.36 -20.44 -60.33
N ARG A 353 -32.37 -21.33 -60.53
CA ARG A 353 -32.21 -22.12 -61.75
C ARG A 353 -31.85 -23.56 -61.42
N VAL A 354 -32.77 -24.46 -61.81
CA VAL A 354 -32.65 -25.94 -61.59
C VAL A 354 -31.49 -26.55 -62.41
N SER A 355 -30.92 -25.83 -63.40
CA SER A 355 -29.88 -26.33 -64.29
C SER A 355 -28.42 -26.09 -63.82
N ASP A 356 -28.17 -25.23 -62.85
CA ASP A 356 -26.80 -24.91 -62.36
C ASP A 356 -26.60 -25.32 -60.91
N TYR A 357 -26.51 -26.65 -60.69
CA TYR A 357 -26.29 -27.24 -59.35
C TYR A 357 -24.79 -27.29 -58.95
N THR A 358 -23.93 -26.51 -59.64
CA THR A 358 -22.54 -26.40 -59.25
C THR A 358 -22.38 -25.21 -58.30
N PRO A 359 -22.14 -25.47 -56.99
CA PRO A 359 -21.90 -24.38 -56.01
C PRO A 359 -20.63 -23.63 -56.42
N GLN A 360 -20.76 -22.32 -56.64
CA GLN A 360 -19.61 -21.47 -56.88
C GLN A 360 -18.92 -21.15 -55.54
N TYR A 361 -17.70 -21.58 -55.40
CA TYR A 361 -16.83 -21.26 -54.28
C TYR A 361 -15.96 -20.07 -54.64
N ARG A 362 -15.96 -19.04 -53.83
CA ARG A 362 -15.01 -17.92 -53.92
C ARG A 362 -14.13 -17.98 -52.71
N GLU A 363 -12.85 -18.20 -52.89
CA GLU A 363 -11.85 -18.11 -51.85
C GLU A 363 -11.15 -16.75 -51.95
N SER A 364 -11.10 -16.02 -50.85
CA SER A 364 -10.39 -14.76 -50.72
C SER A 364 -9.36 -14.90 -49.61
N SER A 365 -8.10 -14.73 -49.91
CA SER A 365 -7.02 -14.73 -48.94
C SER A 365 -6.51 -13.31 -48.73
N GLY A 366 -6.23 -12.95 -47.48
CA GLY A 366 -5.73 -11.66 -47.09
C GLY A 366 -4.86 -11.74 -45.82
N VAL A 367 -4.27 -10.62 -45.45
CA VAL A 367 -3.52 -10.51 -44.19
C VAL A 367 -4.31 -9.62 -43.24
N GLY A 368 -4.70 -10.18 -42.13
CA GLY A 368 -5.35 -9.48 -41.02
C GLY A 368 -4.36 -9.09 -39.91
N LYS A 369 -4.74 -8.12 -39.09
CA LYS A 369 -4.00 -7.76 -37.87
C LYS A 369 -4.71 -8.39 -36.67
N ARG A 370 -3.95 -9.03 -35.77
CA ARG A 370 -4.46 -9.58 -34.51
C ARG A 370 -3.49 -9.22 -33.38
N PRO A 371 -3.96 -8.87 -32.15
CA PRO A 371 -3.10 -8.82 -30.98
C PRO A 371 -2.36 -10.17 -30.80
N VAL A 372 -1.12 -10.13 -30.37
CA VAL A 372 -0.33 -11.36 -30.09
C VAL A 372 -1.05 -12.21 -29.04
N LEU A 373 -1.60 -11.55 -28.01
CA LEU A 373 -2.55 -12.13 -27.06
C LEU A 373 -3.78 -11.20 -26.98
N THR A 374 -4.96 -11.76 -27.16
CA THR A 374 -6.22 -11.03 -26.94
C THR A 374 -6.52 -10.90 -25.44
N PRO A 375 -7.35 -9.94 -24.99
CA PRO A 375 -7.68 -9.81 -23.56
C PRO A 375 -8.23 -11.07 -22.93
N ASP A 376 -9.04 -11.83 -23.65
CA ASP A 376 -9.60 -13.11 -23.16
C ASP A 376 -8.54 -14.22 -23.04
N GLU A 377 -7.54 -14.26 -23.91
CA GLU A 377 -6.39 -15.15 -23.80
C GLU A 377 -5.52 -14.77 -22.58
N VAL A 378 -5.37 -13.49 -22.29
CA VAL A 378 -4.67 -12.99 -21.09
C VAL A 378 -5.42 -13.41 -19.82
N LEU A 379 -6.76 -13.28 -19.80
CA LEU A 379 -7.60 -13.70 -18.67
C LEU A 379 -7.55 -15.22 -18.42
N ARG A 380 -7.32 -16.01 -19.47
CA ARG A 380 -7.24 -17.48 -19.41
C ARG A 380 -5.82 -18.01 -19.26
N LEU A 381 -4.85 -17.16 -18.95
CA LEU A 381 -3.46 -17.60 -18.74
C LEU A 381 -3.42 -18.66 -17.63
N PRO A 382 -2.85 -19.86 -17.85
CA PRO A 382 -2.70 -20.89 -16.84
C PRO A 382 -1.99 -20.40 -15.57
N VAL A 383 -2.37 -20.93 -14.41
CA VAL A 383 -1.87 -20.45 -13.10
C VAL A 383 -0.36 -20.67 -12.95
N ASP A 384 0.22 -21.67 -13.62
CA ASP A 384 1.65 -21.99 -13.62
C ASP A 384 2.46 -21.19 -14.64
N GLU A 385 1.81 -20.41 -15.50
CA GLU A 385 2.44 -19.60 -16.53
C GLU A 385 2.47 -18.12 -16.17
N ALA A 386 3.42 -17.38 -16.72
CA ALA A 386 3.57 -15.95 -16.60
C ALA A 386 4.01 -15.31 -17.92
N LEU A 387 3.69 -14.02 -18.09
CA LEU A 387 4.21 -13.23 -19.20
C LEU A 387 5.25 -12.24 -18.68
N VAL A 388 6.39 -12.17 -19.35
CA VAL A 388 7.46 -11.23 -19.04
C VAL A 388 7.59 -10.25 -20.20
N ILE A 389 7.36 -8.98 -19.91
CA ILE A 389 7.49 -7.88 -20.87
C ILE A 389 8.76 -7.11 -20.51
N LEU A 390 9.76 -7.18 -21.36
CA LEU A 390 11.04 -6.50 -21.21
C LEU A 390 11.13 -5.37 -22.21
N ARG A 391 11.63 -4.21 -21.77
CA ARG A 391 11.86 -3.08 -22.68
C ARG A 391 12.80 -3.47 -23.82
N GLY A 392 12.35 -3.27 -25.06
CA GLY A 392 13.12 -3.59 -26.27
C GLY A 392 13.10 -5.05 -26.70
N HIS A 393 12.33 -5.91 -26.05
CA HIS A 393 12.21 -7.32 -26.38
C HIS A 393 10.77 -7.72 -26.70
N LYS A 394 10.60 -8.84 -27.41
CA LYS A 394 9.30 -9.49 -27.57
C LYS A 394 8.84 -10.03 -26.22
N VAL A 395 7.52 -10.13 -26.03
CA VAL A 395 6.95 -10.75 -24.83
C VAL A 395 7.40 -12.21 -24.73
N LEU A 396 7.75 -12.60 -23.51
CA LEU A 396 8.13 -13.98 -23.18
C LEU A 396 7.01 -14.64 -22.37
N LYS A 397 6.64 -15.84 -22.73
CA LYS A 397 5.78 -16.73 -21.97
C LYS A 397 6.68 -17.72 -21.23
N VAL A 398 6.56 -17.78 -19.91
CA VAL A 398 7.45 -18.55 -19.04
C VAL A 398 6.65 -19.30 -17.98
N HIS A 399 7.24 -20.36 -17.41
CA HIS A 399 6.67 -21.02 -16.23
C HIS A 399 7.08 -20.32 -14.94
N LYS A 400 6.17 -20.25 -13.99
CA LYS A 400 6.42 -19.72 -12.66
C LYS A 400 7.28 -20.70 -11.86
N MET A 401 8.30 -20.19 -11.20
CA MET A 401 9.12 -20.95 -10.28
C MET A 401 8.61 -20.75 -8.85
N ASP A 402 8.13 -21.79 -8.21
CA ASP A 402 7.83 -21.76 -6.77
C ASP A 402 9.14 -21.63 -5.97
N TYR A 403 9.15 -20.79 -4.93
CA TYR A 403 10.34 -20.57 -4.09
C TYR A 403 10.82 -21.84 -3.39
N SER A 404 9.96 -22.87 -3.22
CA SER A 404 10.36 -24.17 -2.69
C SER A 404 11.39 -24.89 -3.56
N LEU A 405 11.49 -24.53 -4.84
CA LEU A 405 12.50 -25.03 -5.77
C LEU A 405 13.83 -24.26 -5.68
N HIS A 406 13.85 -23.13 -4.95
CA HIS A 406 15.06 -22.33 -4.81
C HIS A 406 16.07 -23.05 -3.89
N PRO A 407 17.39 -23.09 -4.22
CA PRO A 407 18.41 -23.77 -3.42
C PRO A 407 18.44 -23.38 -1.94
N ALA A 408 18.12 -22.11 -1.63
CA ALA A 408 18.08 -21.58 -0.26
C ALA A 408 16.83 -22.03 0.53
N TYR A 409 15.82 -22.62 -0.11
CA TYR A 409 14.58 -23.03 0.56
C TYR A 409 14.82 -23.90 1.80
N LYS A 410 15.74 -24.85 1.71
CA LYS A 410 16.10 -25.77 2.81
C LYS A 410 16.66 -25.06 4.06
N HIS A 411 17.07 -23.80 3.94
CA HIS A 411 17.62 -23.00 5.04
C HIS A 411 16.58 -22.05 5.64
N LEU A 412 15.40 -21.93 5.02
CA LEU A 412 14.31 -21.13 5.56
C LEU A 412 13.76 -21.74 6.84
N ARG A 413 13.54 -20.92 7.83
CA ARG A 413 12.84 -21.26 9.08
C ARG A 413 11.81 -20.20 9.35
N GLU A 414 10.61 -20.63 9.68
CA GLU A 414 9.52 -19.71 10.01
C GLU A 414 9.71 -19.15 11.40
N CYS A 415 9.52 -17.84 11.53
CA CYS A 415 9.53 -17.11 12.79
C CYS A 415 8.33 -16.15 12.81
N LYS A 416 7.40 -16.37 13.72
CA LYS A 416 6.19 -15.53 13.81
C LYS A 416 6.54 -14.08 14.13
N ALA A 417 5.87 -13.13 13.50
CA ALA A 417 6.04 -11.71 13.78
C ALA A 417 5.70 -11.37 15.25
N SER A 418 4.74 -12.08 15.84
CA SER A 418 4.38 -11.95 17.25
C SER A 418 5.45 -12.46 18.24
N ALA A 419 6.46 -13.18 17.77
CA ALA A 419 7.60 -13.63 18.60
C ALA A 419 8.74 -12.61 18.64
N HIS A 420 8.68 -11.56 17.81
CA HIS A 420 9.69 -10.49 17.81
C HIS A 420 9.59 -9.65 19.10
N ILE A 421 10.71 -9.47 19.76
CA ILE A 421 10.82 -8.65 20.98
C ILE A 421 11.77 -7.48 20.66
N PRO A 422 11.25 -6.25 20.48
CA PRO A 422 12.07 -5.08 20.20
C PRO A 422 12.94 -4.68 21.39
N GLU A 423 14.02 -3.94 21.15
CA GLU A 423 14.99 -3.53 22.18
C GLU A 423 14.35 -2.60 23.21
N TRP A 424 13.49 -1.67 22.76
CA TRP A 424 12.79 -0.75 23.67
C TRP A 424 11.92 -1.50 24.70
N ARG A 425 11.35 -2.66 24.33
CA ARG A 425 10.54 -3.47 25.23
C ARG A 425 11.41 -4.24 26.24
N LYS A 426 12.61 -4.68 25.85
CA LYS A 426 13.57 -5.33 26.76
C LYS A 426 14.11 -4.38 27.82
N ALA A 427 14.16 -3.08 27.51
CA ALA A 427 14.64 -2.05 28.43
C ALA A 427 13.59 -1.62 29.48
N LEU A 428 12.32 -2.00 29.31
CA LEU A 428 11.28 -1.71 30.30
C LEU A 428 11.42 -2.65 31.51
N PRO A 429 11.32 -2.15 32.77
CA PRO A 429 11.28 -3.01 33.94
C PRO A 429 10.08 -3.94 33.88
N GLU A 430 10.25 -5.22 34.24
CA GLU A 430 9.24 -6.30 34.21
C GLU A 430 7.90 -6.01 34.91
N THR A 431 7.79 -4.91 35.65
CA THR A 431 6.61 -4.50 36.40
C THR A 431 5.44 -3.93 35.57
N LEU A 432 5.57 -3.83 34.25
CA LEU A 432 4.51 -3.33 33.35
C LEU A 432 3.96 -4.40 32.38
N GLU A 433 4.11 -5.67 32.71
CA GLU A 433 3.33 -6.70 32.02
C GLU A 433 1.85 -6.47 32.32
N THR A 434 1.11 -6.05 31.33
CA THR A 434 -0.37 -6.06 31.37
C THR A 434 -0.79 -7.48 31.77
N PRO A 435 -1.68 -7.63 32.77
CA PRO A 435 -2.16 -8.94 33.13
C PRO A 435 -2.77 -9.60 31.90
N SER A 436 -2.19 -10.72 31.50
CA SER A 436 -2.82 -11.61 30.51
C SER A 436 -4.25 -11.81 30.97
N VAL A 437 -5.21 -11.39 30.14
CA VAL A 437 -6.62 -11.70 30.36
C VAL A 437 -6.73 -13.21 30.23
N GLU A 438 -6.56 -13.90 31.37
CA GLU A 438 -6.99 -15.27 31.49
C GLU A 438 -8.47 -15.29 31.14
N THR A 439 -8.79 -15.82 29.99
CA THR A 439 -10.14 -16.22 29.63
C THR A 439 -10.57 -17.27 30.66
N LYS A 440 -11.15 -16.82 31.79
CA LYS A 440 -11.84 -17.68 32.70
C LYS A 440 -12.90 -18.43 31.89
N ALA A 441 -12.63 -19.72 31.76
CA ALA A 441 -13.61 -20.65 31.21
C ALA A 441 -14.95 -20.42 31.93
N SER A 442 -15.99 -20.12 31.16
CA SER A 442 -17.35 -19.99 31.64
C SER A 442 -17.75 -21.24 32.43
N PRO A 443 -18.39 -21.12 33.59
CA PRO A 443 -18.80 -22.28 34.38
C PRO A 443 -19.78 -23.12 33.57
N LYS A 444 -19.48 -24.42 33.45
CA LYS A 444 -20.36 -25.43 32.89
C LYS A 444 -21.72 -25.39 33.56
N ALA A 445 -22.77 -25.17 32.77
CA ALA A 445 -24.15 -25.26 33.23
C ALA A 445 -24.43 -26.66 33.83
N PRO A 446 -25.20 -26.77 34.91
CA PRO A 446 -25.53 -28.05 35.52
C PRO A 446 -26.42 -28.90 34.61
N PRO A 447 -26.36 -30.25 34.70
CA PRO A 447 -27.08 -31.15 33.81
C PRO A 447 -28.60 -31.06 34.04
N LYS A 448 -29.35 -30.81 32.94
CA LYS A 448 -30.82 -30.85 32.95
C LYS A 448 -31.29 -32.24 33.24
N ARG A 449 -32.09 -32.40 34.33
CA ARG A 449 -32.85 -33.59 34.69
C ARG A 449 -33.85 -33.95 33.56
N ARG A 450 -33.83 -35.22 33.12
CA ARG A 450 -34.79 -35.82 32.23
C ARG A 450 -36.19 -35.84 32.91
N GLY A 451 -37.14 -35.10 32.36
CA GLY A 451 -38.56 -35.18 32.69
C GLY A 451 -39.27 -35.99 31.60
N ARG A 452 -40.16 -36.83 32.06
CA ARG A 452 -41.00 -37.85 31.38
C ARG A 452 -41.99 -37.22 30.35
N PRO A 453 -42.40 -37.93 29.30
CA PRO A 453 -43.26 -37.38 28.25
C PRO A 453 -44.73 -37.33 28.65
N ALA A 454 -45.44 -36.27 28.33
CA ALA A 454 -46.90 -36.17 28.46
C ALA A 454 -47.55 -35.97 27.08
N LYS A 455 -48.61 -36.70 26.94
CA LYS A 455 -49.51 -37.06 25.84
C LYS A 455 -49.99 -35.94 24.91
N SER A 456 -50.17 -36.38 23.67
CA SER A 456 -50.94 -35.77 22.58
C SER A 456 -52.31 -35.21 22.98
N LYS A 457 -52.67 -34.05 22.43
CA LYS A 457 -54.04 -33.73 22.01
C LYS A 457 -54.04 -32.96 20.71
N THR A 458 -54.65 -33.60 19.74
CA THR A 458 -55.20 -33.15 18.47
C THR A 458 -56.23 -32.05 18.70
N VAL A 459 -56.37 -31.10 17.80
CA VAL A 459 -57.60 -30.58 17.21
C VAL A 459 -57.31 -29.26 16.47
N VAL A 460 -57.44 -29.32 15.17
CA VAL A 460 -58.34 -28.76 14.17
C VAL A 460 -58.07 -27.32 13.70
N SER A 461 -57.91 -27.31 12.40
CA SER A 461 -58.05 -26.33 11.33
C SER A 461 -58.95 -25.12 11.54
N ALA A 462 -58.54 -23.99 10.98
CA ALA A 462 -59.48 -23.18 10.16
C ALA A 462 -58.69 -22.23 9.24
N ASP A 463 -59.06 -22.35 7.98
CA ASP A 463 -58.77 -21.51 6.83
C ASP A 463 -59.12 -20.03 7.02
N LYS A 464 -58.46 -19.16 6.26
CA LYS A 464 -59.04 -18.27 5.24
C LYS A 464 -58.00 -17.25 4.81
N GLU A 465 -57.61 -17.34 3.54
CA GLU A 465 -57.99 -16.51 2.39
C GLU A 465 -57.52 -15.04 2.47
N SER A 466 -56.58 -14.77 1.57
CA SER A 466 -56.63 -13.88 0.39
C SER A 466 -56.92 -12.40 0.67
N ILE A 467 -56.14 -11.56 0.07
CA ILE A 467 -56.56 -10.67 -1.03
C ILE A 467 -55.35 -9.93 -1.62
N ILE A 468 -55.19 -10.12 -2.90
CA ILE A 468 -54.49 -9.37 -3.92
C ILE A 468 -55.07 -7.95 -4.02
N THR A 469 -54.21 -6.94 -4.24
CA THR A 469 -54.52 -5.89 -5.22
C THR A 469 -53.23 -5.10 -5.61
N LYS A 470 -52.86 -5.22 -6.86
CA LYS A 470 -52.42 -4.14 -7.75
C LYS A 470 -53.70 -3.44 -8.24
N PRO A 471 -53.73 -2.30 -8.95
CA PRO A 471 -52.78 -1.77 -9.95
C PRO A 471 -52.72 -0.22 -10.12
N GLU A 472 -51.89 0.18 -11.12
CA GLU A 472 -52.14 1.21 -12.18
C GLU A 472 -52.33 2.69 -11.75
N THR A 473 -51.92 3.68 -12.47
CA THR A 473 -51.54 4.03 -13.85
C THR A 473 -51.07 5.48 -13.94
N GLU A 474 -50.18 5.73 -14.89
CA GLU A 474 -50.16 6.83 -15.87
C GLU A 474 -50.47 8.29 -15.49
N LYS A 475 -49.57 9.18 -15.96
CA LYS A 475 -49.70 10.18 -17.04
C LYS A 475 -48.45 11.10 -17.03
N GLU A 476 -47.65 11.08 -18.04
CA GLU A 476 -47.58 11.95 -19.24
C GLU A 476 -47.93 13.42 -19.00
N VAL A 477 -47.03 14.24 -19.48
CA VAL A 477 -47.10 15.42 -20.37
C VAL A 477 -45.89 16.31 -20.15
N SER A 478 -44.87 16.35 -20.96
CA SER A 478 -44.60 17.01 -22.28
C SER A 478 -44.23 18.51 -22.16
N HIS A 479 -43.25 18.84 -22.99
CA HIS A 479 -42.83 20.16 -23.55
C HIS A 479 -42.02 21.04 -22.63
N GLY A 480 -41.02 21.70 -23.07
CA GLY A 480 -40.40 21.92 -24.37
C GLY A 480 -39.29 22.93 -24.23
N ASN A 481 -38.44 22.85 -25.16
CA ASN A 481 -37.59 23.83 -25.84
C ASN A 481 -36.87 25.00 -25.14
N GLU A 482 -35.62 25.12 -25.63
CA GLU A 482 -34.88 26.35 -26.02
C GLU A 482 -34.16 27.14 -24.90
N GLN A 483 -32.90 27.08 -24.81
CA GLN A 483 -31.81 27.78 -25.55
C GLN A 483 -30.45 27.23 -25.15
#